data_4045eb42275e9745dc39757eedd15b02
#
_entry.id   4045eb42275e9745dc39757eedd15b02
#
_cell.length_a   1.000
_cell.length_b   1.000
_cell.length_c   1.000
_cell.angle_alpha   90.00
_cell.angle_beta   90.00
_cell.angle_gamma   90.00
#
_symmetry.space_group_name_H-M   'P 1'
#
loop_
_entity.id
_entity.type
_entity.pdbx_description
1 polymer ?
#
loop_
_entity_poly.entity_id
_entity_poly.type
_entity_poly.pdbx_seq_one_letter_code
_entity_poly.pdbx_strand_id
1 'polypeptide(L)'
;MGRVILAFFLAVILALGLSIFSAWNWVDGQLNKQSWLTNKADTAGESWLILGSDEREGTVGDAGDVTGFRTDTILVLTKPKSGPSSLISIPRDSLVEIDQSYMKINAVAQLYNGKQLVNEVEDITGQKINHVAMVQFGGLVKVVDALGGVELCYDQDVSDPYSQLNWTAGCHTADGTTALAFSRMRYADAQGDFGRAARQRQVINAIVKKGASKDTLLNFGKVKKVAEAALGSVTVDEKASTSSLMRMALAFKSASGDQGISGSVYWTDPDYYVDGVGSSVLLDEGKNLELFSELAKGTHRAGTVGTLDEQQS
;
A
#
# COMPACT_ATOMS: atom_id res chain seq x y z
N MET A 1 28.66 -43.35 16.95
CA MET A 1 28.50 -41.89 17.15
C MET A 1 27.97 -41.17 15.90
N GLY A 2 28.55 -41.30 14.69
CA GLY A 2 28.11 -40.55 13.50
C GLY A 2 26.64 -40.72 13.08
N ARG A 3 26.06 -41.91 13.19
CA ARG A 3 24.64 -42.20 12.86
C ARG A 3 23.66 -41.46 13.79
N VAL A 4 23.98 -41.33 15.08
CA VAL A 4 23.14 -40.65 16.07
C VAL A 4 23.19 -39.12 15.83
N ILE A 5 24.36 -38.59 15.53
CA ILE A 5 24.55 -37.17 15.18
C ILE A 5 23.80 -36.81 13.89
N LEU A 6 23.89 -37.66 12.86
CA LEU A 6 23.15 -37.48 11.61
C LEU A 6 21.63 -37.51 11.84
N ALA A 7 21.12 -38.48 12.62
CA ALA A 7 19.69 -38.57 12.98
C ALA A 7 19.22 -37.33 13.75
N PHE A 8 20.02 -36.81 14.68
CA PHE A 8 19.73 -35.58 15.41
C PHE A 8 19.61 -34.36 14.46
N PHE A 9 20.59 -34.17 13.54
CA PHE A 9 20.52 -33.07 12.57
C PHE A 9 19.31 -33.21 11.63
N LEU A 10 18.98 -34.40 11.16
CA LEU A 10 17.79 -34.65 10.37
C LEU A 10 16.51 -34.34 11.13
N ALA A 11 16.42 -34.71 12.40
CA ALA A 11 15.28 -34.39 13.26
C ALA A 11 15.13 -32.87 13.48
N VAL A 12 16.25 -32.16 13.71
CA VAL A 12 16.24 -30.69 13.83
C VAL A 12 15.80 -30.01 12.54
N ILE A 13 16.31 -30.45 11.39
CA ILE A 13 15.90 -29.92 10.07
C ILE A 13 14.41 -30.17 9.83
N LEU A 14 13.93 -31.35 10.18
CA LEU A 14 12.52 -31.72 10.00
C LEU A 14 11.62 -30.90 10.94
N ALA A 15 12.02 -30.70 12.19
CA ALA A 15 11.30 -29.86 13.16
C ALA A 15 11.26 -28.38 12.71
N LEU A 16 12.38 -27.84 12.19
CA LEU A 16 12.43 -26.50 11.61
C LEU A 16 11.54 -26.39 10.36
N GLY A 17 11.57 -27.38 9.48
CA GLY A 17 10.71 -27.43 8.30
C GLY A 17 9.23 -27.43 8.66
N LEU A 18 8.82 -28.25 9.64
CA LEU A 18 7.46 -28.30 10.15
C LEU A 18 7.04 -26.99 10.82
N SER A 19 7.94 -26.34 11.56
CA SER A 19 7.67 -25.04 12.19
C SER A 19 7.46 -23.94 11.17
N ILE A 20 8.29 -23.89 10.12
CA ILE A 20 8.16 -22.93 9.01
C ILE A 20 6.84 -23.20 8.26
N PHE A 21 6.54 -24.45 7.96
CA PHE A 21 5.30 -24.85 7.28
C PHE A 21 4.05 -24.48 8.09
N SER A 22 4.08 -24.71 9.40
CA SER A 22 2.98 -24.35 10.31
C SER A 22 2.79 -22.83 10.38
N ALA A 23 3.87 -22.05 10.47
CA ALA A 23 3.81 -20.59 10.45
C ALA A 23 3.27 -20.08 9.11
N TRP A 24 3.66 -20.70 8.01
CA TRP A 24 3.19 -20.36 6.68
C TRP A 24 1.69 -20.56 6.51
N ASN A 25 1.20 -21.75 6.88
CA ASN A 25 -0.23 -22.08 6.85
C ASN A 25 -1.04 -21.20 7.81
N TRP A 26 -0.46 -20.85 8.96
CA TRP A 26 -1.11 -19.95 9.90
C TRP A 26 -1.29 -18.55 9.29
N VAL A 27 -0.28 -17.97 8.62
CA VAL A 27 -0.39 -16.68 7.92
C VAL A 27 -1.46 -16.76 6.83
N ASP A 28 -1.43 -17.80 5.98
CA ASP A 28 -2.43 -17.97 4.91
C ASP A 28 -3.87 -18.05 5.47
N GLY A 29 -4.04 -18.67 6.64
CA GLY A 29 -5.34 -18.76 7.33
C GLY A 29 -5.83 -17.47 7.97
N GLN A 30 -4.95 -16.47 8.16
CA GLN A 30 -5.30 -15.15 8.72
C GLN A 30 -5.64 -14.12 7.64
N LEU A 31 -5.39 -14.43 6.35
CA LEU A 31 -5.61 -13.48 5.26
C LEU A 31 -7.11 -13.25 5.04
N ASN A 32 -7.54 -11.98 5.11
CA ASN A 32 -8.87 -11.58 4.70
C ASN A 32 -8.92 -11.47 3.17
N LYS A 33 -9.56 -12.45 2.51
CA LYS A 33 -9.59 -12.58 1.06
C LYS A 33 -10.89 -12.10 0.46
N GLN A 34 -10.79 -11.34 -0.64
CA GLN A 34 -11.94 -10.89 -1.43
C GLN A 34 -11.72 -11.14 -2.91
N SER A 35 -12.81 -11.32 -3.66
CA SER A 35 -12.77 -11.54 -5.10
C SER A 35 -12.63 -10.21 -5.84
N TRP A 36 -11.40 -9.87 -6.21
CA TRP A 36 -11.05 -8.60 -6.84
C TRP A 36 -10.47 -8.75 -8.24
N LEU A 37 -9.93 -9.94 -8.54
CA LEU A 37 -9.20 -10.14 -9.79
C LEU A 37 -10.14 -10.24 -10.99
N THR A 38 -9.70 -9.66 -12.11
CA THR A 38 -10.37 -9.74 -13.39
C THR A 38 -9.95 -11.00 -14.16
N ASN A 39 -10.54 -11.22 -15.33
CA ASN A 39 -10.16 -12.29 -16.25
C ASN A 39 -9.20 -11.83 -17.36
N LYS A 40 -8.58 -10.64 -17.23
CA LYS A 40 -7.59 -10.15 -18.20
C LYS A 40 -6.45 -11.16 -18.32
N ALA A 41 -5.98 -11.37 -19.54
CA ALA A 41 -4.86 -12.27 -19.80
C ALA A 41 -3.57 -11.77 -19.13
N ASP A 42 -2.71 -12.71 -18.73
CA ASP A 42 -1.43 -12.38 -18.12
C ASP A 42 -0.56 -11.53 -19.06
N THR A 43 0.08 -10.52 -18.47
CA THR A 43 1.04 -9.66 -19.15
C THR A 43 2.47 -9.97 -18.68
N ALA A 44 3.45 -9.21 -19.15
CA ALA A 44 4.83 -9.37 -18.71
C ALA A 44 4.99 -8.95 -17.24
N GLY A 45 5.88 -9.62 -16.51
CA GLY A 45 6.13 -9.31 -15.09
C GLY A 45 5.05 -9.82 -14.16
N GLU A 46 5.09 -9.36 -12.91
CA GLU A 46 4.09 -9.60 -11.87
C GLU A 46 3.71 -8.25 -11.27
N SER A 47 2.42 -7.95 -11.19
CA SER A 47 1.91 -6.65 -10.74
C SER A 47 0.98 -6.80 -9.54
N TRP A 48 1.15 -5.89 -8.57
CA TRP A 48 0.29 -5.76 -7.38
C TRP A 48 -0.34 -4.38 -7.36
N LEU A 49 -1.65 -4.34 -7.14
CA LEU A 49 -2.37 -3.12 -6.81
C LEU A 49 -2.38 -2.96 -5.29
N ILE A 50 -1.75 -1.90 -4.79
CA ILE A 50 -1.71 -1.57 -3.38
C ILE A 50 -2.64 -0.39 -3.14
N LEU A 51 -3.66 -0.60 -2.31
CA LEU A 51 -4.70 0.38 -2.01
C LEU A 51 -4.60 0.82 -0.55
N GLY A 52 -4.76 2.11 -0.31
CA GLY A 52 -4.98 2.67 1.02
C GLY A 52 -6.44 3.11 1.14
N SER A 53 -7.16 2.56 2.10
CA SER A 53 -8.56 2.88 2.36
C SER A 53 -8.72 3.63 3.67
N ASP A 54 -9.57 4.67 3.68
CA ASP A 54 -9.95 5.39 4.89
C ASP A 54 -11.23 4.83 5.53
N GLU A 55 -11.57 3.57 5.22
CA GLU A 55 -12.70 2.89 5.83
C GLU A 55 -12.65 3.05 7.34
N ARG A 56 -13.59 3.82 7.88
CA ARG A 56 -13.77 3.99 9.30
C ARG A 56 -14.60 2.83 9.81
N GLU A 57 -13.98 1.88 10.50
CA GLU A 57 -14.74 0.91 11.30
C GLU A 57 -15.68 1.69 12.24
N GLY A 58 -17.01 1.65 11.98
CA GLY A 58 -18.02 2.07 12.93
C GLY A 58 -18.48 3.53 12.91
N THR A 59 -18.20 4.33 11.90
CA THR A 59 -18.90 5.60 11.72
C THR A 59 -20.15 5.43 10.84
N VAL A 60 -21.22 4.97 11.48
CA VAL A 60 -22.59 5.34 11.09
C VAL A 60 -22.71 6.83 11.42
N GLY A 61 -22.56 7.69 10.43
CA GLY A 61 -22.63 9.14 10.60
C GLY A 61 -23.04 9.80 9.30
N ASP A 62 -24.29 10.23 9.23
CA ASP A 62 -24.90 11.31 8.41
C ASP A 62 -24.73 11.33 6.87
N ALA A 63 -24.36 10.26 6.23
CA ALA A 63 -24.57 10.15 4.79
C ALA A 63 -25.06 8.72 4.49
N GLY A 64 -26.37 8.56 4.39
CA GLY A 64 -27.14 7.38 4.00
C GLY A 64 -26.37 6.09 3.69
N ASP A 65 -26.98 4.97 3.88
CA ASP A 65 -26.57 3.55 3.68
C ASP A 65 -25.70 3.25 2.43
N VAL A 66 -24.56 3.93 2.29
CA VAL A 66 -23.59 3.65 1.22
C VAL A 66 -22.49 2.76 1.81
N THR A 67 -22.71 1.46 1.69
CA THR A 67 -21.67 0.45 1.98
C THR A 67 -20.60 0.55 0.90
N GLY A 68 -19.39 0.91 1.28
CA GLY A 68 -18.24 0.96 0.38
C GLY A 68 -17.09 1.77 1.00
N PHE A 69 -15.90 1.65 0.43
CA PHE A 69 -14.72 2.36 0.89
C PHE A 69 -14.17 3.25 -0.24
N ARG A 70 -13.59 4.40 0.15
CA ARG A 70 -12.83 5.24 -0.77
C ARG A 70 -11.36 4.86 -0.71
N THR A 71 -10.73 4.85 -1.87
CA THR A 71 -9.30 4.59 -2.00
C THR A 71 -8.56 5.92 -2.12
N ASP A 72 -7.90 6.34 -1.05
CA ASP A 72 -7.10 7.59 -1.06
C ASP A 72 -5.67 7.39 -1.58
N THR A 73 -5.21 6.14 -1.62
CA THR A 73 -3.90 5.76 -2.16
C THR A 73 -4.10 4.62 -3.15
N ILE A 74 -3.60 4.80 -4.36
CA ILE A 74 -3.63 3.79 -5.44
C ILE A 74 -2.21 3.68 -5.98
N LEU A 75 -1.53 2.56 -5.72
CA LEU A 75 -0.16 2.31 -6.14
C LEU A 75 -0.11 1.02 -6.96
N VAL A 76 0.58 1.07 -8.08
CA VAL A 76 0.89 -0.11 -8.88
C VAL A 76 2.36 -0.47 -8.70
N LEU A 77 2.60 -1.60 -8.06
CA LEU A 77 3.93 -2.19 -7.89
C LEU A 77 4.13 -3.22 -9.00
N THR A 78 5.17 -3.07 -9.80
CA THR A 78 5.50 -4.02 -10.87
C THR A 78 6.89 -4.60 -10.67
N LYS A 79 6.98 -5.93 -10.77
CA LYS A 79 8.23 -6.67 -10.77
C LYS A 79 8.41 -7.36 -12.12
N PRO A 80 9.28 -6.86 -12.99
CA PRO A 80 9.63 -7.55 -14.23
C PRO A 80 10.41 -8.83 -13.94
N LYS A 81 10.52 -9.72 -14.94
CA LYS A 81 11.37 -10.93 -14.86
C LYS A 81 12.85 -10.58 -14.71
N SER A 82 13.27 -9.47 -15.30
CA SER A 82 14.62 -8.89 -15.20
C SER A 82 14.52 -7.37 -15.22
N GLY A 83 15.44 -6.68 -14.56
CA GLY A 83 15.43 -5.22 -14.44
C GLY A 83 14.86 -4.72 -13.12
N PRO A 84 14.75 -3.38 -12.96
CA PRO A 84 14.28 -2.74 -11.73
C PRO A 84 12.79 -2.96 -11.49
N SER A 85 12.41 -3.12 -10.22
CA SER A 85 11.00 -3.05 -9.82
C SER A 85 10.53 -1.61 -9.79
N SER A 86 9.24 -1.37 -10.00
CA SER A 86 8.65 -0.04 -10.02
C SER A 86 7.47 0.10 -9.06
N LEU A 87 7.29 1.30 -8.50
CA LEU A 87 6.16 1.68 -7.65
C LEU A 87 5.58 3.00 -8.16
N ILE A 88 4.47 2.93 -8.88
CA ILE A 88 3.85 4.06 -9.56
C ILE A 88 2.52 4.41 -8.91
N SER A 89 2.34 5.69 -8.59
CA SER A 89 1.11 6.23 -8.01
C SER A 89 0.13 6.63 -9.10
N ILE A 90 -1.14 6.31 -8.91
CA ILE A 90 -2.27 6.83 -9.68
C ILE A 90 -2.99 7.85 -8.78
N PRO A 91 -3.13 9.12 -9.20
CA PRO A 91 -3.85 10.12 -8.42
C PRO A 91 -5.29 9.67 -8.14
N ARG A 92 -5.75 9.81 -6.91
CA ARG A 92 -7.09 9.40 -6.49
C ARG A 92 -8.23 10.13 -7.22
N ASP A 93 -7.93 11.34 -7.71
CA ASP A 93 -8.86 12.19 -8.45
C ASP A 93 -8.76 11.98 -9.98
N SER A 94 -8.06 10.92 -10.44
CA SER A 94 -8.00 10.56 -11.87
C SER A 94 -9.40 10.31 -12.40
N LEU A 95 -9.71 10.94 -13.54
CA LEU A 95 -10.98 10.78 -14.22
C LEU A 95 -11.03 9.43 -14.93
N VAL A 96 -12.10 8.68 -14.71
CA VAL A 96 -12.42 7.43 -15.41
C VAL A 96 -13.85 7.48 -15.94
N GLU A 97 -14.13 6.71 -16.99
CA GLU A 97 -15.44 6.59 -17.58
C GLU A 97 -15.93 5.15 -17.48
N ILE A 98 -17.07 4.93 -16.80
CA ILE A 98 -17.71 3.62 -16.64
C ILE A 98 -19.17 3.76 -17.06
N ASP A 99 -19.61 2.93 -18.01
CA ASP A 99 -20.97 2.93 -18.53
C ASP A 99 -21.46 4.34 -18.96
N GLN A 100 -20.61 5.09 -19.68
CA GLN A 100 -20.85 6.47 -20.16
C GLN A 100 -21.00 7.50 -19.01
N SER A 101 -20.56 7.18 -17.82
CA SER A 101 -20.57 8.08 -16.67
C SER A 101 -19.15 8.37 -16.21
N TYR A 102 -18.83 9.66 -16.11
CA TYR A 102 -17.53 10.09 -15.58
C TYR A 102 -17.52 10.11 -14.07
N MET A 103 -16.42 9.68 -13.48
CA MET A 103 -16.19 9.74 -12.03
C MET A 103 -14.71 9.75 -11.69
N LYS A 104 -14.39 10.04 -10.44
CA LYS A 104 -13.03 9.90 -9.92
C LYS A 104 -12.74 8.45 -9.57
N ILE A 105 -11.54 7.95 -9.87
CA ILE A 105 -11.16 6.55 -9.66
C ILE A 105 -11.30 6.12 -8.18
N ASN A 106 -11.13 7.05 -7.22
CA ASN A 106 -11.27 6.74 -5.78
C ASN A 106 -12.70 6.37 -5.37
N ALA A 107 -13.70 6.72 -6.18
CA ALA A 107 -15.11 6.41 -5.93
C ALA A 107 -15.55 5.07 -6.56
N VAL A 108 -14.77 4.51 -7.48
CA VAL A 108 -15.15 3.31 -8.25
C VAL A 108 -15.45 2.12 -7.34
N ALA A 109 -14.57 1.83 -6.37
CA ALA A 109 -14.78 0.71 -5.47
C ALA A 109 -16.03 0.87 -4.60
N GLN A 110 -16.39 2.11 -4.26
CA GLN A 110 -17.58 2.46 -3.49
C GLN A 110 -18.87 2.37 -4.32
N LEU A 111 -18.85 2.92 -5.53
CA LEU A 111 -20.04 3.01 -6.39
C LEU A 111 -20.35 1.70 -7.12
N TYR A 112 -19.32 0.91 -7.42
CA TYR A 112 -19.43 -0.37 -8.11
C TYR A 112 -18.94 -1.51 -7.24
N ASN A 113 -17.64 -1.82 -7.30
CA ASN A 113 -16.96 -2.84 -6.47
C ASN A 113 -15.45 -2.81 -6.69
N GLY A 114 -14.72 -3.61 -5.89
CA GLY A 114 -13.26 -3.69 -5.99
C GLY A 114 -12.77 -4.26 -7.33
N LYS A 115 -13.51 -5.20 -7.94
CA LYS A 115 -13.16 -5.77 -9.26
C LYS A 115 -13.23 -4.73 -10.37
N GLN A 116 -14.20 -3.81 -10.32
CA GLN A 116 -14.28 -2.71 -11.29
C GLN A 116 -13.10 -1.75 -11.12
N LEU A 117 -12.71 -1.43 -9.88
CA LEU A 117 -11.51 -0.62 -9.64
C LEU A 117 -10.25 -1.28 -10.24
N VAL A 118 -10.11 -2.60 -10.08
CA VAL A 118 -9.01 -3.35 -10.72
C VAL A 118 -9.07 -3.23 -12.22
N ASN A 119 -10.26 -3.34 -12.83
CA ASN A 119 -10.44 -3.18 -14.28
C ASN A 119 -9.97 -1.80 -14.76
N GLU A 120 -10.37 -0.71 -14.08
CA GLU A 120 -9.93 0.65 -14.42
C GLU A 120 -8.41 0.80 -14.34
N VAL A 121 -7.77 0.23 -13.30
CA VAL A 121 -6.31 0.24 -13.18
C VAL A 121 -5.66 -0.59 -14.29
N GLU A 122 -6.23 -1.73 -14.67
CA GLU A 122 -5.75 -2.54 -15.78
C GLU A 122 -5.89 -1.83 -17.14
N ASP A 123 -6.90 -0.98 -17.31
CA ASP A 123 -7.09 -0.17 -18.51
C ASP A 123 -6.10 1.00 -18.56
N ILE A 124 -5.88 1.72 -17.45
CA ILE A 124 -4.87 2.78 -17.35
C ILE A 124 -3.47 2.25 -17.63
N THR A 125 -3.15 1.05 -17.13
CA THR A 125 -1.79 0.51 -17.18
C THR A 125 -1.54 -0.40 -18.39
N GLY A 126 -2.59 -0.90 -19.02
CA GLY A 126 -2.50 -1.96 -20.02
C GLY A 126 -2.00 -3.31 -19.46
N GLN A 127 -1.75 -3.39 -18.14
CA GLN A 127 -1.18 -4.57 -17.48
C GLN A 127 -2.23 -5.35 -16.71
N LYS A 128 -2.05 -6.67 -16.63
CA LYS A 128 -2.79 -7.52 -15.70
C LYS A 128 -2.38 -7.20 -14.27
N ILE A 129 -3.34 -7.02 -13.39
CA ILE A 129 -3.11 -7.01 -11.95
C ILE A 129 -3.20 -8.45 -11.43
N ASN A 130 -2.07 -9.00 -10.98
CA ASN A 130 -1.97 -10.38 -10.50
C ASN A 130 -2.45 -10.51 -9.06
N HIS A 131 -2.25 -9.46 -8.24
CA HIS A 131 -2.59 -9.42 -6.83
C HIS A 131 -3.08 -8.05 -6.40
N VAL A 132 -3.93 -8.03 -5.38
CA VAL A 132 -4.41 -6.80 -4.72
C VAL A 132 -4.13 -6.89 -3.22
N ALA A 133 -3.67 -5.80 -2.64
CA ALA A 133 -3.53 -5.64 -1.19
C ALA A 133 -4.11 -4.29 -0.78
N MET A 134 -5.18 -4.29 -0.03
CA MET A 134 -5.78 -3.10 0.54
C MET A 134 -5.42 -2.97 2.02
N VAL A 135 -4.82 -1.87 2.39
CA VAL A 135 -4.47 -1.53 3.77
C VAL A 135 -5.50 -0.55 4.32
N GLN A 136 -6.13 -0.91 5.42
CA GLN A 136 -7.06 -0.05 6.14
C GLN A 136 -6.30 0.85 7.11
N PHE A 137 -6.64 2.14 7.18
CA PHE A 137 -5.99 3.07 8.12
C PHE A 137 -6.23 2.71 9.59
N GLY A 138 -7.38 2.10 9.93
CA GLY A 138 -7.62 1.55 11.27
C GLY A 138 -6.61 0.46 11.67
N GLY A 139 -6.07 -0.24 10.68
CA GLY A 139 -5.03 -1.24 10.89
C GLY A 139 -3.70 -0.68 11.34
N LEU A 140 -3.35 0.53 10.90
CA LEU A 140 -2.13 1.21 11.35
C LEU A 140 -2.15 1.39 12.88
N VAL A 141 -3.31 1.78 13.45
CA VAL A 141 -3.50 1.92 14.91
C VAL A 141 -3.19 0.59 15.59
N LYS A 142 -3.83 -0.51 15.14
CA LYS A 142 -3.65 -1.85 15.71
C LYS A 142 -2.18 -2.32 15.68
N VAL A 143 -1.48 -2.08 14.57
CA VAL A 143 -0.07 -2.45 14.40
C VAL A 143 0.85 -1.64 15.32
N VAL A 144 0.66 -0.32 15.39
CA VAL A 144 1.45 0.56 16.26
C VAL A 144 1.26 0.20 17.72
N ASP A 145 0.01 -0.07 18.15
CA ASP A 145 -0.30 -0.47 19.52
C ASP A 145 0.29 -1.86 19.85
N ALA A 146 0.23 -2.81 18.92
CA ALA A 146 0.87 -4.13 19.08
C ALA A 146 2.40 -4.04 19.22
N LEU A 147 3.04 -3.04 18.58
CA LEU A 147 4.46 -2.70 18.73
C LEU A 147 4.77 -2.01 20.06
N GLY A 148 3.75 -1.55 20.79
CA GLY A 148 3.90 -0.75 22.01
C GLY A 148 4.30 0.70 21.73
N GLY A 149 3.86 1.23 20.59
CA GLY A 149 4.15 2.58 20.12
C GLY A 149 5.36 2.66 19.20
N VAL A 150 5.45 3.77 18.45
CA VAL A 150 6.55 4.09 17.53
C VAL A 150 7.10 5.48 17.81
N GLU A 151 8.40 5.67 17.59
CA GLU A 151 9.05 6.97 17.75
C GLU A 151 8.82 7.84 16.51
N LEU A 152 8.20 9.00 16.71
CA LEU A 152 7.97 10.01 15.69
C LEU A 152 8.58 11.33 16.14
N CYS A 153 9.04 12.13 15.18
CA CYS A 153 9.68 13.42 15.43
C CYS A 153 9.04 14.51 14.58
N TYR A 154 8.75 15.64 15.20
CA TYR A 154 8.33 16.86 14.52
C TYR A 154 8.84 18.07 15.30
N ASP A 155 9.33 19.09 14.60
CA ASP A 155 10.05 20.21 15.16
C ASP A 155 9.18 21.39 15.61
N GLN A 156 7.85 21.25 15.50
CA GLN A 156 6.89 22.29 15.84
C GLN A 156 5.83 21.78 16.81
N ASP A 157 5.33 22.67 17.65
CA ASP A 157 4.11 22.45 18.43
C ASP A 157 2.89 22.49 17.49
N VAL A 158 2.01 21.49 17.60
CA VAL A 158 0.82 21.37 16.75
C VAL A 158 -0.40 21.11 17.60
N SER A 159 -1.47 21.86 17.31
CA SER A 159 -2.84 21.53 17.71
C SER A 159 -3.71 21.60 16.46
N ASP A 160 -3.97 20.45 15.84
CA ASP A 160 -4.77 20.34 14.62
C ASP A 160 -6.10 19.65 14.90
N PRO A 161 -7.21 20.39 14.94
CA PRO A 161 -8.53 19.82 15.21
C PRO A 161 -9.03 18.91 14.08
N TYR A 162 -8.53 19.06 12.85
CA TYR A 162 -8.95 18.25 11.70
C TYR A 162 -8.36 16.84 11.75
N SER A 163 -7.08 16.70 12.09
CA SER A 163 -6.45 15.41 12.32
C SER A 163 -6.57 14.91 13.76
N GLN A 164 -7.00 15.78 14.68
CA GLN A 164 -7.03 15.57 16.14
C GLN A 164 -5.62 15.36 16.74
N LEU A 165 -4.59 15.89 16.08
CA LEU A 165 -3.22 15.83 16.57
C LEU A 165 -2.95 16.95 17.57
N ASN A 166 -2.50 16.57 18.77
CA ASN A 166 -1.84 17.46 19.71
C ASN A 166 -0.39 16.98 19.87
N TRP A 167 0.56 17.80 19.47
CA TRP A 167 1.98 17.46 19.44
C TRP A 167 2.82 18.58 20.01
N THR A 168 3.75 18.23 20.88
CA THR A 168 4.80 19.15 21.36
C THR A 168 6.05 18.92 20.52
N ALA A 169 6.77 19.96 20.16
CA ALA A 169 7.98 19.86 19.36
C ALA A 169 8.98 18.87 19.97
N GLY A 170 9.57 18.04 19.11
CA GLY A 170 10.53 17.02 19.51
C GLY A 170 10.17 15.61 19.04
N CYS A 171 10.87 14.61 19.61
CA CYS A 171 10.64 13.20 19.32
C CYS A 171 9.90 12.54 20.49
N HIS A 172 8.80 11.86 20.18
CA HIS A 172 7.96 11.20 21.18
C HIS A 172 7.56 9.80 20.73
N THR A 173 7.33 8.92 21.71
CA THR A 173 6.68 7.64 21.43
C THR A 173 5.19 7.89 21.24
N ALA A 174 4.69 7.68 20.04
CA ALA A 174 3.28 7.80 19.65
C ALA A 174 2.60 6.43 19.73
N ASP A 175 1.41 6.39 20.32
CA ASP A 175 0.50 5.26 20.19
C ASP A 175 -0.16 5.23 18.79
N GLY A 176 -1.00 4.24 18.53
CA GLY A 176 -1.64 4.08 17.23
C GLY A 176 -2.51 5.26 16.82
N THR A 177 -3.28 5.81 17.75
CA THR A 177 -4.16 6.96 17.50
C THR A 177 -3.36 8.21 17.17
N THR A 178 -2.33 8.48 17.95
CA THR A 178 -1.42 9.62 17.73
C THR A 178 -0.65 9.48 16.42
N ALA A 179 -0.16 8.27 16.09
CA ALA A 179 0.54 7.99 14.83
C ALA A 179 -0.39 8.19 13.61
N LEU A 180 -1.66 7.77 13.72
CA LEU A 180 -2.66 8.01 12.69
C LEU A 180 -2.95 9.50 12.53
N ALA A 181 -3.19 10.23 13.61
CA ALA A 181 -3.41 11.68 13.60
C ALA A 181 -2.21 12.42 12.97
N PHE A 182 -0.98 12.02 13.34
CA PHE A 182 0.27 12.54 12.78
C PHE A 182 0.37 12.34 11.27
N SER A 183 -0.02 11.17 10.76
CA SER A 183 -0.02 10.84 9.33
C SER A 183 -1.09 11.60 8.53
N ARG A 184 -2.16 12.07 9.21
CA ARG A 184 -3.30 12.78 8.58
C ARG A 184 -3.17 14.30 8.62
N MET A 185 -2.33 14.84 9.48
CA MET A 185 -2.13 16.29 9.61
C MET A 185 -1.82 16.92 8.25
N ARG A 186 -2.56 17.98 7.91
CA ARG A 186 -2.40 18.69 6.63
C ARG A 186 -2.44 20.21 6.83
N TYR A 187 -3.46 20.71 7.51
CA TYR A 187 -3.73 22.14 7.58
C TYR A 187 -2.82 22.90 8.55
N ALA A 188 -2.30 22.22 9.56
CA ALA A 188 -1.36 22.80 10.52
C ALA A 188 0.10 22.75 10.02
N ASP A 189 0.36 22.23 8.82
CA ASP A 189 1.69 22.16 8.21
C ASP A 189 1.80 23.14 7.05
N ALA A 190 2.79 24.02 7.10
CA ALA A 190 3.09 24.98 6.02
C ALA A 190 3.40 24.29 4.67
N GLN A 191 3.86 23.02 4.69
CA GLN A 191 4.14 22.23 3.50
C GLN A 191 2.90 21.48 2.95
N GLY A 192 1.74 21.56 3.61
CA GLY A 192 0.49 21.00 3.17
C GLY A 192 0.57 19.50 2.82
N ASP A 193 0.27 19.15 1.57
CA ASP A 193 0.26 17.75 1.10
C ASP A 193 1.66 17.11 1.03
N PHE A 194 2.70 17.87 0.73
CA PHE A 194 4.08 17.37 0.76
C PHE A 194 4.51 16.97 2.17
N GLY A 195 4.18 17.81 3.16
CA GLY A 195 4.43 17.51 4.57
C GLY A 195 3.65 16.26 5.02
N ARG A 196 2.40 16.10 4.60
CA ARG A 196 1.61 14.90 4.86
C ARG A 196 2.28 13.64 4.31
N ALA A 197 2.74 13.65 3.06
CA ALA A 197 3.42 12.52 2.44
C ALA A 197 4.75 12.17 3.17
N ALA A 198 5.49 13.18 3.64
CA ALA A 198 6.71 12.98 4.43
C ALA A 198 6.40 12.33 5.78
N ARG A 199 5.36 12.78 6.49
CA ARG A 199 4.93 12.17 7.77
C ARG A 199 4.42 10.74 7.60
N GLN A 200 3.66 10.45 6.55
CA GLN A 200 3.25 9.07 6.25
C GLN A 200 4.46 8.16 6.09
N ARG A 201 5.47 8.58 5.32
CA ARG A 201 6.73 7.83 5.19
C ARG A 201 7.45 7.67 6.53
N GLN A 202 7.46 8.71 7.38
CA GLN A 202 8.06 8.64 8.70
C GLN A 202 7.36 7.59 9.58
N VAL A 203 6.03 7.55 9.62
CA VAL A 203 5.26 6.56 10.37
C VAL A 203 5.55 5.14 9.87
N ILE A 204 5.54 4.92 8.56
CA ILE A 204 5.86 3.61 7.97
C ILE A 204 7.28 3.17 8.36
N ASN A 205 8.26 4.06 8.23
CA ASN A 205 9.65 3.77 8.59
C ASN A 205 9.79 3.46 10.08
N ALA A 206 9.09 4.18 10.95
CA ALA A 206 9.10 3.95 12.40
C ALA A 206 8.50 2.58 12.75
N ILE A 207 7.39 2.17 12.10
CA ILE A 207 6.78 0.85 12.24
C ILE A 207 7.78 -0.24 11.82
N VAL A 208 8.38 -0.11 10.63
CA VAL A 208 9.36 -1.08 10.12
C VAL A 208 10.57 -1.19 11.05
N LYS A 209 11.14 -0.04 11.48
CA LYS A 209 12.29 0.02 12.41
C LYS A 209 11.95 -0.67 13.73
N LYS A 210 10.80 -0.36 14.33
CA LYS A 210 10.38 -0.96 15.60
C LYS A 210 10.05 -2.45 15.44
N GLY A 211 9.38 -2.84 14.35
CA GLY A 211 9.09 -4.23 14.04
C GLY A 211 10.35 -5.09 13.85
N ALA A 212 11.39 -4.54 13.21
CA ALA A 212 12.67 -5.21 13.00
C ALA A 212 13.62 -5.11 14.23
N SER A 213 13.23 -4.45 15.32
CA SER A 213 14.06 -4.32 16.52
C SER A 213 14.24 -5.65 17.24
N LYS A 214 15.37 -5.80 17.96
CA LYS A 214 15.64 -6.99 18.79
C LYS A 214 14.55 -7.21 19.83
N ASP A 215 14.03 -6.13 20.43
CA ASP A 215 12.96 -6.18 21.44
C ASP A 215 11.66 -6.77 20.90
N THR A 216 11.38 -6.58 19.62
CA THR A 216 10.22 -7.17 18.95
C THR A 216 10.53 -8.61 18.51
N LEU A 217 11.63 -8.81 17.77
CA LEU A 217 11.95 -10.10 17.14
C LEU A 217 12.27 -11.21 18.15
N LEU A 218 12.86 -10.88 19.31
CA LEU A 218 13.15 -11.85 20.37
C LEU A 218 11.94 -12.19 21.26
N ASN A 219 10.84 -11.44 21.13
CA ASN A 219 9.61 -11.69 21.88
C ASN A 219 8.56 -12.32 20.97
N PHE A 220 8.47 -13.65 20.99
CA PHE A 220 7.55 -14.41 20.15
C PHE A 220 6.07 -13.98 20.32
N GLY A 221 5.63 -13.67 21.55
CA GLY A 221 4.28 -13.18 21.82
C GLY A 221 4.01 -11.83 21.17
N LYS A 222 5.01 -10.94 21.16
CA LYS A 222 4.93 -9.63 20.50
C LYS A 222 4.93 -9.77 18.97
N VAL A 223 5.82 -10.61 18.42
CA VAL A 223 5.84 -10.92 16.97
C VAL A 223 4.47 -11.43 16.52
N LYS A 224 3.87 -12.38 17.27
CA LYS A 224 2.56 -12.92 16.95
C LYS A 224 1.47 -11.84 16.94
N LYS A 225 1.41 -11.00 18.00
CA LYS A 225 0.42 -9.89 18.09
C LYS A 225 0.57 -8.89 16.96
N VAL A 226 1.80 -8.51 16.61
CA VAL A 226 2.08 -7.58 15.51
C VAL A 226 1.67 -8.20 14.16
N ALA A 227 1.98 -9.49 13.95
CA ALA A 227 1.58 -10.20 12.74
C ALA A 227 0.05 -10.31 12.63
N GLU A 228 -0.65 -10.67 13.71
CA GLU A 228 -2.13 -10.72 13.75
C GLU A 228 -2.73 -9.34 13.45
N ALA A 229 -2.23 -8.27 14.06
CA ALA A 229 -2.68 -6.91 13.81
C ALA A 229 -2.45 -6.48 12.36
N ALA A 230 -1.27 -6.77 11.79
CA ALA A 230 -0.92 -6.45 10.42
C ALA A 230 -1.78 -7.24 9.41
N LEU A 231 -1.88 -8.55 9.57
CA LEU A 231 -2.69 -9.42 8.69
C LEU A 231 -4.18 -9.10 8.77
N GLY A 232 -4.70 -8.83 9.97
CA GLY A 232 -6.09 -8.42 10.17
C GLY A 232 -6.42 -7.01 9.65
N SER A 233 -5.41 -6.25 9.24
CA SER A 233 -5.54 -4.88 8.72
C SER A 233 -5.37 -4.81 7.21
N VAL A 234 -5.14 -5.94 6.56
CA VAL A 234 -4.95 -6.05 5.12
C VAL A 234 -6.01 -6.97 4.54
N THR A 235 -6.73 -6.47 3.53
CA THR A 235 -7.59 -7.29 2.68
C THR A 235 -6.83 -7.59 1.40
N VAL A 236 -6.83 -8.84 0.97
CA VAL A 236 -6.09 -9.29 -0.22
C VAL A 236 -7.01 -9.95 -1.23
N ASP A 237 -6.50 -10.15 -2.45
CA ASP A 237 -7.23 -10.90 -3.47
C ASP A 237 -7.41 -12.39 -3.11
N GLU A 238 -8.32 -13.06 -3.81
CA GLU A 238 -8.68 -14.46 -3.60
C GLU A 238 -7.52 -15.45 -3.85
N LYS A 239 -6.53 -15.07 -4.67
CA LYS A 239 -5.34 -15.90 -4.98
C LYS A 239 -4.13 -15.56 -4.12
N ALA A 240 -4.25 -14.53 -3.27
CA ALA A 240 -3.15 -14.13 -2.42
C ALA A 240 -2.73 -15.24 -1.46
N SER A 241 -1.45 -15.31 -1.19
CA SER A 241 -0.82 -16.29 -0.31
C SER A 241 0.38 -15.64 0.40
N THR A 242 0.87 -16.28 1.44
CA THR A 242 2.10 -15.86 2.12
C THR A 242 3.26 -15.67 1.13
N SER A 243 3.35 -16.53 0.09
CA SER A 243 4.39 -16.41 -0.93
C SER A 243 4.21 -15.17 -1.81
N SER A 244 2.99 -14.84 -2.22
CA SER A 244 2.75 -13.63 -3.03
C SER A 244 2.99 -12.35 -2.21
N LEU A 245 2.62 -12.34 -0.92
CA LEU A 245 2.91 -11.22 -0.01
C LEU A 245 4.42 -11.04 0.23
N MET A 246 5.16 -12.15 0.35
CA MET A 246 6.63 -12.10 0.46
C MET A 246 7.26 -11.51 -0.81
N ARG A 247 6.81 -11.97 -2.00
CA ARG A 247 7.28 -11.41 -3.28
C ARG A 247 6.93 -9.93 -3.40
N MET A 248 5.72 -9.53 -2.99
CA MET A 248 5.29 -8.13 -2.94
C MET A 248 6.24 -7.30 -2.07
N ALA A 249 6.53 -7.75 -0.84
CA ALA A 249 7.43 -7.04 0.07
C ALA A 249 8.85 -6.87 -0.49
N LEU A 250 9.39 -7.92 -1.13
CA LEU A 250 10.70 -7.88 -1.79
C LEU A 250 10.70 -6.95 -3.00
N ALA A 251 9.64 -6.98 -3.82
CA ALA A 251 9.48 -6.08 -4.95
C ALA A 251 9.33 -4.62 -4.51
N PHE A 252 8.56 -4.36 -3.44
CA PHE A 252 8.40 -3.03 -2.83
C PHE A 252 9.73 -2.49 -2.33
N LYS A 253 10.50 -3.32 -1.59
CA LYS A 253 11.85 -2.95 -1.14
C LYS A 253 12.76 -2.61 -2.33
N SER A 254 12.71 -3.39 -3.40
CA SER A 254 13.48 -3.15 -4.62
C SER A 254 13.08 -1.85 -5.32
N ALA A 255 11.78 -1.61 -5.48
CA ALA A 255 11.24 -0.40 -6.11
C ALA A 255 11.57 0.89 -5.31
N SER A 256 11.63 0.77 -3.98
CA SER A 256 11.94 1.90 -3.08
C SER A 256 13.44 2.14 -2.86
N GLY A 257 14.31 1.30 -3.42
CA GLY A 257 15.76 1.44 -3.33
C GLY A 257 16.34 2.29 -4.47
N ASP A 258 17.64 2.60 -4.39
CA ASP A 258 18.36 3.46 -5.35
C ASP A 258 18.32 2.95 -6.80
N GLN A 259 18.12 1.66 -7.00
CA GLN A 259 18.00 1.02 -8.31
C GLN A 259 16.55 0.75 -8.72
N GLY A 260 15.59 1.24 -7.95
CA GLY A 260 14.17 1.13 -8.23
C GLY A 260 13.66 2.23 -9.14
N ILE A 261 12.38 2.11 -9.52
CA ILE A 261 11.65 3.14 -10.26
C ILE A 261 10.47 3.56 -9.39
N SER A 262 10.31 4.86 -9.17
CA SER A 262 9.17 5.39 -8.41
C SER A 262 8.64 6.67 -9.06
N GLY A 263 7.36 6.97 -8.84
CA GLY A 263 6.78 8.20 -9.37
C GLY A 263 5.28 8.14 -9.50
N SER A 264 4.78 8.87 -10.50
CA SER A 264 3.35 8.97 -10.80
C SER A 264 3.09 8.66 -12.27
N VAL A 265 1.85 8.33 -12.59
CA VAL A 265 1.36 8.28 -13.98
C VAL A 265 1.44 9.64 -14.63
N TYR A 266 1.50 9.67 -15.94
CA TYR A 266 1.43 10.90 -16.75
C TYR A 266 -0.02 11.39 -16.86
N TRP A 267 -0.18 12.70 -16.88
CA TRP A 267 -1.46 13.37 -17.08
C TRP A 267 -1.34 14.50 -18.13
N THR A 268 -2.44 14.82 -18.77
CA THR A 268 -2.54 15.93 -19.74
C THR A 268 -3.10 17.19 -19.10
N ASP A 269 -3.99 17.04 -18.08
CA ASP A 269 -4.57 18.15 -17.35
C ASP A 269 -4.78 17.75 -15.87
N PRO A 270 -4.13 18.41 -14.89
CA PRO A 270 -4.27 18.09 -13.47
C PRO A 270 -5.53 18.69 -12.82
N ASP A 271 -6.25 19.56 -13.52
CA ASP A 271 -7.42 20.29 -13.00
C ASP A 271 -8.59 20.30 -14.01
N TYR A 272 -8.75 19.21 -14.75
CA TYR A 272 -9.79 19.07 -15.74
C TYR A 272 -11.16 19.03 -15.08
N TYR A 273 -12.02 20.01 -15.41
CA TYR A 273 -13.35 20.11 -14.80
C TYR A 273 -14.39 19.36 -15.62
N VAL A 274 -15.13 18.48 -14.92
CA VAL A 274 -16.28 17.74 -15.49
C VAL A 274 -17.53 18.05 -14.66
N ASP A 275 -18.62 18.42 -15.33
CA ASP A 275 -19.88 18.72 -14.67
C ASP A 275 -20.40 17.48 -13.90
N GLY A 276 -20.82 17.69 -12.65
CA GLY A 276 -21.23 16.61 -11.75
C GLY A 276 -20.10 15.83 -11.07
N VAL A 277 -18.83 15.97 -11.52
CA VAL A 277 -17.64 15.31 -10.92
C VAL A 277 -16.72 16.32 -10.23
N GLY A 278 -16.62 17.53 -10.81
CA GLY A 278 -15.73 18.59 -10.36
C GLY A 278 -14.32 18.48 -10.96
N SER A 279 -13.36 19.18 -10.34
CA SER A 279 -11.95 19.13 -10.71
C SER A 279 -11.38 17.73 -10.61
N SER A 280 -10.77 17.22 -11.67
CA SER A 280 -10.27 15.86 -11.84
C SER A 280 -8.91 15.88 -12.56
N VAL A 281 -8.18 14.78 -12.49
CA VAL A 281 -6.92 14.61 -13.23
C VAL A 281 -7.21 13.82 -14.51
N LEU A 282 -6.98 14.44 -15.66
CA LEU A 282 -7.09 13.78 -16.96
C LEU A 282 -5.76 13.11 -17.30
N LEU A 283 -5.75 11.79 -17.36
CA LEU A 283 -4.53 11.01 -17.59
C LEU A 283 -4.13 11.04 -19.07
N ASP A 284 -2.81 10.90 -19.33
CA ASP A 284 -2.27 10.64 -20.67
C ASP A 284 -2.26 9.13 -20.93
N GLU A 285 -3.28 8.64 -21.63
CA GLU A 285 -3.45 7.22 -21.93
C GLU A 285 -2.24 6.65 -22.67
N GLY A 286 -1.77 7.33 -23.72
CA GLY A 286 -0.68 6.85 -24.55
C GLY A 286 0.64 6.70 -23.79
N LYS A 287 1.06 7.77 -23.09
CA LYS A 287 2.28 7.76 -22.27
C LYS A 287 2.21 6.73 -21.16
N ASN A 288 1.04 6.53 -20.53
CA ASN A 288 0.89 5.55 -19.45
C ASN A 288 0.96 4.10 -19.95
N LEU A 289 0.32 3.77 -21.06
CA LEU A 289 0.42 2.43 -21.66
C LEU A 289 1.85 2.09 -22.06
N GLU A 290 2.61 3.05 -22.62
CA GLU A 290 4.03 2.90 -22.95
C GLU A 290 4.86 2.70 -21.68
N LEU A 291 4.73 3.58 -20.68
CA LEU A 291 5.41 3.48 -19.39
C LEU A 291 5.25 2.09 -18.77
N PHE A 292 4.02 1.65 -18.57
CA PHE A 292 3.76 0.36 -17.92
C PHE A 292 4.22 -0.84 -18.76
N SER A 293 4.20 -0.74 -20.09
CA SER A 293 4.79 -1.75 -20.97
C SER A 293 6.30 -1.89 -20.75
N GLU A 294 7.02 -0.77 -20.62
CA GLU A 294 8.45 -0.76 -20.34
C GLU A 294 8.77 -1.29 -18.93
N LEU A 295 7.99 -0.85 -17.93
CA LEU A 295 8.12 -1.30 -16.54
C LEU A 295 7.93 -2.81 -16.41
N ALA A 296 6.91 -3.36 -17.07
CA ALA A 296 6.61 -4.78 -17.04
C ALA A 296 7.68 -5.63 -17.78
N LYS A 297 8.27 -5.09 -18.84
CA LYS A 297 9.38 -5.71 -19.58
C LYS A 297 10.72 -5.53 -18.85
N GLY A 298 10.83 -4.58 -17.94
CA GLY A 298 12.07 -4.23 -17.21
C GLY A 298 13.09 -3.49 -18.09
N THR A 299 12.62 -2.79 -19.12
CA THR A 299 13.46 -1.99 -20.05
C THR A 299 13.60 -0.54 -19.62
N HIS A 300 12.73 -0.05 -18.74
CA HIS A 300 12.82 1.30 -18.20
C HIS A 300 14.02 1.46 -17.26
N ARG A 301 14.66 2.62 -17.29
CA ARG A 301 15.82 2.93 -16.42
C ARG A 301 15.36 3.22 -15.00
N ALA A 302 16.22 2.90 -14.01
CA ALA A 302 16.01 3.27 -12.62
C ALA A 302 15.92 4.81 -12.47
N GLY A 303 15.07 5.27 -11.56
CA GLY A 303 14.87 6.69 -11.30
C GLY A 303 13.43 7.05 -10.97
N THR A 304 13.11 8.32 -11.11
CA THR A 304 11.76 8.86 -10.87
C THR A 304 11.09 9.15 -12.20
N VAL A 305 9.79 8.82 -12.31
CA VAL A 305 8.95 9.05 -13.49
C VAL A 305 7.74 9.90 -13.15
N GLY A 306 7.15 10.55 -14.15
CA GLY A 306 5.98 11.40 -13.97
C GLY A 306 6.27 12.61 -13.09
N THR A 307 7.47 13.17 -13.18
CA THR A 307 7.85 14.41 -12.52
C THR A 307 7.14 15.61 -13.16
N LEU A 308 7.05 16.74 -12.45
CA LEU A 308 6.42 17.94 -13.01
C LEU A 308 7.10 18.40 -14.32
N ASP A 309 8.42 18.25 -14.42
CA ASP A 309 9.17 18.61 -15.63
C ASP A 309 8.81 17.70 -16.82
N GLU A 310 8.62 16.39 -16.56
CA GLU A 310 8.21 15.44 -17.59
C GLU A 310 6.73 15.57 -17.99
N GLN A 311 5.88 16.08 -17.09
CA GLN A 311 4.45 16.32 -17.35
C GLN A 311 4.25 17.53 -18.29
N GLN A 312 5.19 18.48 -18.29
CA GLN A 312 5.12 19.72 -19.08
C GLN A 312 5.88 19.63 -20.40
N SER A 313 6.57 18.54 -20.69
CA SER A 313 7.29 18.25 -21.92
C SER A 313 6.45 17.42 -22.88
#